data_5a85055f1193ccf1384cb9aa18a31aa6
#
_entry.id   5a85055f1193ccf1384cb9aa18a31aa6
#
_cell.length_a   1.000
_cell.length_b   1.000
_cell.length_c   1.000
_cell.angle_alpha   90.00
_cell.angle_beta   90.00
_cell.angle_gamma   90.00
#
_symmetry.space_group_name_H-M   'P 1'
#
loop_
_entity.id
_entity.type
_entity.pdbx_description
1 polymer ?
#
loop_
_entity_poly.entity_id
_entity_poly.type
_entity_poly.pdbx_seq_one_letter_code
_entity_poly.pdbx_strand_id
1 'polypeptide(L)'
;MRVFIVHAHPEPRSFNGAMTRAAAAALKEAGHELAVSDLYAMGFNPVSDRHNFTTVNDPDYYRQQAEEAHAAKHDGFAAELQGEMDKLFWCDALILQFPLWWFGLPAILKGWVDRVFASGGRIYGGGKWYDRGVFAGKRAMLSATIGGPASMYSIRSRRRPIIRSSSSPTS
;
A
#
# COMPACT_ATOMS: atom_id res chain seq x y z
N MET A 1 -18.30 -7.74 -8.78
CA MET A 1 -16.85 -7.89 -8.43
C MET A 1 -16.68 -7.68 -6.94
N ARG A 2 -15.67 -8.31 -6.37
CA ARG A 2 -15.21 -8.08 -5.00
C ARG A 2 -14.11 -7.04 -5.02
N VAL A 3 -14.33 -5.91 -4.34
CA VAL A 3 -13.38 -4.79 -4.33
C VAL A 3 -12.84 -4.61 -2.91
N PHE A 4 -11.53 -4.46 -2.80
CA PHE A 4 -10.87 -4.17 -1.53
C PHE A 4 -10.25 -2.78 -1.58
N ILE A 5 -10.63 -1.90 -0.66
CA ILE A 5 -10.06 -0.55 -0.51
C ILE A 5 -9.18 -0.53 0.73
N VAL A 6 -7.91 -0.14 0.57
CA VAL A 6 -7.01 0.18 1.69
C VAL A 6 -6.88 1.69 1.75
N HIS A 7 -7.38 2.28 2.84
CA HIS A 7 -7.40 3.73 3.07
C HIS A 7 -6.32 4.13 4.07
N ALA A 8 -5.56 5.18 3.74
CA ALA A 8 -4.49 5.67 4.59
C ALA A 8 -4.53 7.20 4.72
N HIS A 9 -5.36 7.73 5.61
CA HIS A 9 -5.35 9.14 6.01
C HIS A 9 -5.80 9.31 7.46
N PRO A 10 -5.07 10.11 8.29
CA PRO A 10 -5.40 10.24 9.73
C PRO A 10 -6.66 11.07 10.01
N GLU A 11 -7.09 11.94 9.09
CA GLU A 11 -8.29 12.77 9.25
C GLU A 11 -9.46 12.18 8.43
N PRO A 12 -10.50 11.64 9.09
CA PRO A 12 -11.64 11.02 8.40
C PRO A 12 -12.45 12.01 7.54
N ARG A 13 -12.42 13.31 7.88
CA ARG A 13 -13.10 14.38 7.12
C ARG A 13 -12.26 14.97 5.99
N SER A 14 -11.07 14.42 5.76
CA SER A 14 -10.19 14.84 4.66
C SER A 14 -10.81 14.57 3.29
N PHE A 15 -10.22 15.17 2.26
CA PHE A 15 -10.57 14.87 0.88
C PHE A 15 -10.33 13.39 0.55
N ASN A 16 -9.25 12.77 1.07
CA ASN A 16 -9.02 11.33 0.96
C ASN A 16 -10.16 10.50 1.58
N GLY A 17 -10.61 10.87 2.78
CA GLY A 17 -11.76 10.22 3.42
C GLY A 17 -13.05 10.39 2.60
N ALA A 18 -13.29 11.58 2.03
CA ALA A 18 -14.42 11.81 1.15
C ALA A 18 -14.35 10.94 -0.12
N MET A 19 -13.19 10.81 -0.74
CA MET A 19 -12.99 9.94 -1.91
C MET A 19 -13.26 8.47 -1.58
N THR A 20 -12.77 7.98 -0.43
CA THR A 20 -13.06 6.60 0.02
C THR A 20 -14.55 6.36 0.20
N ARG A 21 -15.26 7.30 0.87
CA ARG A 21 -16.70 7.17 1.06
C ARG A 21 -17.47 7.21 -0.26
N ALA A 22 -17.11 8.11 -1.17
CA ALA A 22 -17.74 8.21 -2.50
C ALA A 22 -17.49 6.93 -3.33
N ALA A 23 -16.26 6.41 -3.34
CA ALA A 23 -15.94 5.16 -4.01
C ALA A 23 -16.73 3.99 -3.42
N ALA A 24 -16.80 3.89 -2.09
CA ALA A 24 -17.54 2.84 -1.40
C ALA A 24 -19.05 2.88 -1.72
N ALA A 25 -19.63 4.08 -1.75
CA ALA A 25 -21.03 4.27 -2.10
C ALA A 25 -21.32 3.86 -3.56
N ALA A 26 -20.55 4.37 -4.50
CA ALA A 26 -20.70 4.06 -5.93
C ALA A 26 -20.52 2.57 -6.24
N LEU A 27 -19.53 1.92 -5.60
CA LEU A 27 -19.30 0.48 -5.79
C LEU A 27 -20.45 -0.37 -5.24
N LYS A 28 -21.01 0.00 -4.08
CA LYS A 28 -22.18 -0.68 -3.51
C LYS A 28 -23.43 -0.48 -4.37
N GLU A 29 -23.67 0.73 -4.84
CA GLU A 29 -24.78 1.06 -5.75
C GLU A 29 -24.68 0.26 -7.06
N ALA A 30 -23.47 0.06 -7.56
CA ALA A 30 -23.21 -0.77 -8.73
C ALA A 30 -23.27 -2.30 -8.46
N GLY A 31 -23.65 -2.73 -7.26
CA GLY A 31 -23.82 -4.14 -6.90
C GLY A 31 -22.51 -4.90 -6.65
N HIS A 32 -21.44 -4.19 -6.29
CA HIS A 32 -20.16 -4.83 -5.95
C HIS A 32 -20.07 -5.16 -4.46
N GLU A 33 -19.41 -6.27 -4.14
CA GLU A 33 -19.02 -6.61 -2.77
C GLU A 33 -17.79 -5.78 -2.38
N LEU A 34 -17.78 -5.26 -1.15
CA LEU A 34 -16.75 -4.33 -0.70
C LEU A 34 -16.17 -4.71 0.64
N ALA A 35 -14.85 -4.76 0.73
CA ALA A 35 -14.08 -4.72 1.96
C ALA A 35 -13.28 -3.40 2.03
N VAL A 36 -13.18 -2.81 3.22
CA VAL A 36 -12.41 -1.58 3.45
C VAL A 36 -11.53 -1.78 4.68
N SER A 37 -10.24 -1.46 4.55
CA SER A 37 -9.31 -1.34 5.67
C SER A 37 -8.91 0.13 5.80
N ASP A 38 -9.39 0.80 6.84
CA ASP A 38 -8.94 2.12 7.24
C ASP A 38 -7.78 1.95 8.22
N LEU A 39 -6.56 2.09 7.74
CA LEU A 39 -5.35 1.76 8.49
C LEU A 39 -5.18 2.61 9.76
N TYR A 40 -5.61 3.87 9.73
CA TYR A 40 -5.56 4.73 10.93
C TYR A 40 -6.65 4.38 11.92
N ALA A 41 -7.88 4.14 11.47
CA ALA A 41 -8.98 3.73 12.35
C ALA A 41 -8.73 2.35 13.01
N MET A 42 -8.05 1.45 12.29
CA MET A 42 -7.64 0.15 12.81
C MET A 42 -6.48 0.22 13.81
N GLY A 43 -5.76 1.34 13.88
CA GLY A 43 -4.50 1.41 14.60
C GLY A 43 -3.43 0.47 14.03
N PHE A 44 -3.42 0.27 12.71
CA PHE A 44 -2.50 -0.65 12.06
C PHE A 44 -1.05 -0.32 12.40
N ASN A 45 -0.29 -1.28 12.91
CA ASN A 45 1.13 -1.11 13.17
C ASN A 45 1.94 -1.23 11.87
N PRO A 46 2.65 -0.18 11.39
CA PRO A 46 3.41 -0.25 10.13
C PRO A 46 4.78 -0.92 10.27
N VAL A 47 5.23 -1.23 11.48
CA VAL A 47 6.56 -1.79 11.70
C VAL A 47 6.58 -3.27 11.34
N SER A 48 7.51 -3.66 10.46
CA SER A 48 7.71 -5.06 10.09
C SER A 48 8.83 -5.66 10.94
N ASP A 49 8.47 -6.57 11.83
CA ASP A 49 9.41 -7.30 12.68
C ASP A 49 8.82 -8.65 13.14
N ARG A 50 9.33 -9.24 14.22
CA ARG A 50 8.87 -10.54 14.73
C ARG A 50 7.41 -10.59 15.14
N HIS A 51 6.78 -9.47 15.46
CA HIS A 51 5.35 -9.46 15.80
C HIS A 51 4.42 -9.74 14.59
N ASN A 52 4.98 -9.82 13.37
CA ASN A 52 4.25 -10.32 12.21
C ASN A 52 3.85 -11.80 12.34
N PHE A 53 4.47 -12.53 13.28
CA PHE A 53 4.41 -13.99 13.32
C PHE A 53 4.00 -14.51 14.69
N THR A 54 3.26 -15.59 14.71
CA THR A 54 2.96 -16.40 15.90
C THR A 54 3.88 -17.61 16.01
N THR A 55 4.68 -17.87 14.97
CA THR A 55 5.69 -18.93 14.90
C THR A 55 7.08 -18.31 14.75
N VAL A 56 8.12 -19.07 15.05
CA VAL A 56 9.52 -18.65 14.94
C VAL A 56 10.29 -19.67 14.14
N ASN A 57 10.98 -19.24 13.09
CA ASN A 57 11.86 -20.09 12.30
C ASN A 57 13.27 -20.16 12.92
N ASP A 58 13.81 -19.02 13.29
CA ASP A 58 15.15 -18.90 13.90
C ASP A 58 15.06 -17.91 15.08
N PRO A 59 15.19 -18.37 16.34
CA PRO A 59 15.10 -17.50 17.51
C PRO A 59 16.30 -16.54 17.65
N ASP A 60 17.47 -16.95 17.14
CA ASP A 60 18.73 -16.23 17.35
C ASP A 60 18.99 -15.18 16.30
N TYR A 61 18.50 -15.40 15.06
CA TYR A 61 18.74 -14.49 13.96
C TYR A 61 17.47 -14.23 13.11
N TYR A 62 16.97 -13.00 13.12
CA TYR A 62 15.80 -12.60 12.34
C TYR A 62 16.13 -12.39 10.86
N ARG A 63 15.55 -13.21 10.02
CA ARG A 63 15.53 -13.04 8.56
C ARG A 63 14.09 -13.01 8.09
N GLN A 64 13.57 -11.82 7.80
CA GLN A 64 12.16 -11.61 7.50
C GLN A 64 11.61 -12.62 6.49
N GLN A 65 12.22 -12.77 5.34
CA GLN A 65 11.74 -13.71 4.30
C GLN A 65 11.75 -15.18 4.73
N ALA A 66 12.67 -15.57 5.60
CA ALA A 66 12.71 -16.94 6.14
C ALA A 66 11.57 -17.14 7.16
N GLU A 67 11.31 -16.16 8.02
CA GLU A 67 10.18 -16.17 8.95
C GLU A 67 8.85 -16.18 8.19
N GLU A 68 8.70 -15.36 7.14
CA GLU A 68 7.53 -15.34 6.27
C GLU A 68 7.29 -16.70 5.59
N ALA A 69 8.34 -17.31 5.06
CA ALA A 69 8.27 -18.63 4.44
C ALA A 69 7.90 -19.74 5.44
N HIS A 70 8.40 -19.63 6.67
CA HIS A 70 8.03 -20.52 7.77
C HIS A 70 6.58 -20.33 8.16
N ALA A 71 6.16 -19.10 8.41
CA ALA A 71 4.78 -18.75 8.77
C ALA A 71 3.78 -19.19 7.70
N ALA A 72 4.12 -19.04 6.42
CA ALA A 72 3.27 -19.48 5.31
C ALA A 72 2.99 -21.00 5.29
N LYS A 73 3.90 -21.80 5.85
CA LYS A 73 3.78 -23.27 5.93
C LYS A 73 3.07 -23.75 7.20
N HIS A 74 3.03 -22.91 8.24
CA HIS A 74 2.56 -23.30 9.57
C HIS A 74 1.40 -22.46 10.07
N ASP A 75 0.72 -21.71 9.18
CA ASP A 75 -0.35 -20.74 9.51
C ASP A 75 0.08 -19.79 10.62
N GLY A 76 1.33 -19.35 10.54
CA GLY A 76 2.04 -18.63 11.60
C GLY A 76 2.04 -17.12 11.47
N PHE A 77 1.18 -16.51 10.63
CA PHE A 77 1.03 -15.07 10.58
C PHE A 77 0.16 -14.55 11.74
N ALA A 78 0.48 -13.37 12.25
CA ALA A 78 -0.37 -12.70 13.22
C ALA A 78 -1.78 -12.47 12.64
N ALA A 79 -2.82 -12.59 13.46
CA ALA A 79 -4.22 -12.55 13.02
C ALA A 79 -4.58 -11.29 12.23
N GLU A 80 -4.01 -10.14 12.61
CA GLU A 80 -4.14 -8.88 11.88
C GLU A 80 -3.65 -8.99 10.43
N LEU A 81 -2.46 -9.57 10.23
CA LEU A 81 -1.89 -9.74 8.88
C LEU A 81 -2.65 -10.79 8.08
N GLN A 82 -3.01 -11.89 8.72
CA GLN A 82 -3.80 -12.93 8.08
C GLN A 82 -5.12 -12.36 7.55
N GLY A 83 -5.82 -11.54 8.35
CA GLY A 83 -7.06 -10.90 7.92
C GLY A 83 -6.89 -9.95 6.72
N GLU A 84 -5.78 -9.21 6.65
CA GLU A 84 -5.47 -8.34 5.51
C GLU A 84 -5.10 -9.16 4.25
N MET A 85 -4.32 -10.23 4.42
CA MET A 85 -4.01 -11.18 3.33
C MET A 85 -5.29 -11.84 2.79
N ASP A 86 -6.20 -12.25 3.64
CA ASP A 86 -7.45 -12.89 3.25
C ASP A 86 -8.31 -11.95 2.40
N LYS A 87 -8.42 -10.66 2.77
CA LYS A 87 -9.09 -9.63 1.95
C LYS A 87 -8.40 -9.45 0.59
N LEU A 88 -7.06 -9.46 0.58
CA LEU A 88 -6.27 -9.31 -0.65
C LEU A 88 -6.45 -10.51 -1.59
N PHE A 89 -6.55 -11.73 -1.06
CA PHE A 89 -6.86 -12.91 -1.84
C PHE A 89 -8.32 -12.96 -2.29
N TRP A 90 -9.24 -12.52 -1.44
CA TRP A 90 -10.66 -12.49 -1.73
C TRP A 90 -11.03 -11.52 -2.86
N CYS A 91 -10.40 -10.34 -2.93
CA CYS A 91 -10.79 -9.31 -3.88
C CYS A 91 -10.43 -9.65 -5.33
N ASP A 92 -11.20 -9.11 -6.27
CA ASP A 92 -10.92 -9.10 -7.72
C ASP A 92 -10.21 -7.81 -8.12
N ALA A 93 -10.39 -6.74 -7.33
CA ALA A 93 -9.75 -5.44 -7.53
C ALA A 93 -9.30 -4.84 -6.19
N LEU A 94 -8.07 -4.32 -6.14
CA LEU A 94 -7.48 -3.59 -5.01
C LEU A 94 -7.42 -2.10 -5.33
N ILE A 95 -7.88 -1.27 -4.41
CA ILE A 95 -7.73 0.19 -4.47
C ILE A 95 -6.91 0.66 -3.28
N LEU A 96 -5.79 1.33 -3.53
CA LEU A 96 -5.04 2.04 -2.50
C LEU A 96 -5.40 3.53 -2.56
N GLN A 97 -6.06 4.04 -1.50
CA GLN A 97 -6.46 5.44 -1.37
C GLN A 97 -5.61 6.16 -0.34
N PHE A 98 -4.80 7.15 -0.79
CA PHE A 98 -3.80 7.79 0.09
C PHE A 98 -3.38 9.18 -0.40
N PRO A 99 -2.83 10.03 0.48
CA PRO A 99 -2.10 11.24 0.07
C PRO A 99 -0.68 10.88 -0.35
N LEU A 100 -0.19 11.50 -1.43
CA LEU A 100 1.22 11.37 -1.82
C LEU A 100 2.08 12.24 -0.89
N TRP A 101 2.81 11.62 0.03
CA TRP A 101 3.72 12.29 0.95
C TRP A 101 5.18 11.99 0.58
N TRP A 102 5.95 13.07 0.38
CA TRP A 102 7.36 12.94 -0.01
C TRP A 102 7.57 12.00 -1.21
N PHE A 103 6.70 12.15 -2.22
CA PHE A 103 6.73 11.36 -3.45
C PHE A 103 6.52 9.84 -3.26
N GLY A 104 5.98 9.44 -2.12
CA GLY A 104 5.77 8.04 -1.78
C GLY A 104 4.46 7.78 -1.03
N LEU A 105 4.31 6.54 -0.58
CA LEU A 105 3.21 6.12 0.27
C LEU A 105 3.39 6.69 1.68
N PRO A 106 2.30 7.04 2.39
CA PRO A 106 2.35 7.25 3.83
C PRO A 106 2.98 6.05 4.55
N ALA A 107 3.75 6.30 5.62
CA ALA A 107 4.46 5.25 6.35
C ALA A 107 3.55 4.07 6.75
N ILE A 108 2.33 4.36 7.20
CA ILE A 108 1.36 3.34 7.58
C ILE A 108 0.96 2.44 6.39
N LEU A 109 0.79 3.01 5.19
CA LEU A 109 0.46 2.25 3.99
C LEU A 109 1.68 1.50 3.45
N LYS A 110 2.87 2.11 3.53
CA LYS A 110 4.12 1.43 3.18
C LYS A 110 4.33 0.21 4.08
N GLY A 111 4.13 0.36 5.40
CA GLY A 111 4.20 -0.75 6.34
C GLY A 111 3.14 -1.83 6.08
N TRP A 112 1.92 -1.44 5.67
CA TRP A 112 0.91 -2.41 5.23
C TRP A 112 1.42 -3.24 4.04
N VAL A 113 1.99 -2.58 3.02
CA VAL A 113 2.58 -3.28 1.86
C VAL A 113 3.72 -4.21 2.31
N ASP A 114 4.65 -3.71 3.15
CA ASP A 114 5.81 -4.48 3.59
C ASP A 114 5.46 -5.71 4.43
N ARG A 115 4.35 -5.64 5.17
CA ARG A 115 3.91 -6.72 6.06
C ARG A 115 2.96 -7.70 5.40
N VAL A 116 2.06 -7.20 4.53
CA VAL A 116 1.00 -8.02 3.91
C VAL A 116 1.50 -8.74 2.66
N PHE A 117 2.41 -8.13 1.87
CA PHE A 117 2.99 -8.77 0.69
C PHE A 117 4.14 -9.73 1.06
N ALA A 118 3.83 -10.70 1.89
CA ALA A 118 4.80 -11.63 2.44
C ALA A 118 5.39 -12.58 1.38
N SER A 119 6.65 -12.93 1.59
CA SER A 119 7.42 -13.91 0.83
C SER A 119 7.00 -15.36 1.11
N GLY A 120 7.78 -16.33 0.65
CA GLY A 120 7.61 -17.77 0.96
C GLY A 120 6.59 -18.48 0.10
N GLY A 121 6.22 -17.92 -1.06
CA GLY A 121 5.31 -18.57 -2.00
C GLY A 121 3.82 -18.30 -1.73
N ARG A 122 3.48 -17.58 -0.65
CA ARG A 122 2.09 -17.17 -0.41
C ARG A 122 1.72 -16.03 -1.37
N ILE A 123 2.45 -14.93 -1.38
CA ILE A 123 2.26 -13.81 -2.31
C ILE A 123 3.45 -13.67 -3.23
N TYR A 124 4.66 -13.77 -2.70
CA TYR A 124 5.91 -13.57 -3.41
C TYR A 124 6.81 -14.80 -3.29
N GLY A 125 7.50 -15.16 -4.37
CA GLY A 125 8.46 -16.27 -4.40
C GLY A 125 7.93 -17.52 -5.09
N GLY A 126 8.73 -18.61 -5.06
CA GLY A 126 8.37 -19.89 -5.67
C GLY A 126 8.27 -19.87 -7.20
N GLY A 127 8.95 -18.92 -7.89
CA GLY A 127 8.90 -18.80 -9.35
C GLY A 127 7.61 -18.20 -9.91
N LYS A 128 6.74 -17.68 -9.05
CA LYS A 128 5.47 -17.05 -9.42
C LYS A 128 5.65 -15.54 -9.52
N TRP A 129 6.02 -15.05 -10.70
CA TRP A 129 6.28 -13.64 -10.96
C TRP A 129 5.41 -13.14 -12.12
N TYR A 130 5.09 -11.85 -12.13
CA TYR A 130 4.35 -11.15 -13.18
C TYR A 130 3.07 -11.88 -13.62
N ASP A 131 3.01 -12.34 -14.85
CA ASP A 131 1.87 -13.06 -15.46
C ASP A 131 1.55 -14.39 -14.79
N ARG A 132 2.52 -15.00 -14.08
CA ARG A 132 2.37 -16.21 -13.27
C ARG A 132 2.24 -15.94 -11.79
N GLY A 133 2.16 -14.68 -11.40
CA GLY A 133 1.98 -14.25 -10.01
C GLY A 133 0.64 -14.70 -9.43
N VAL A 134 0.57 -14.81 -8.10
CA VAL A 134 -0.66 -15.24 -7.39
C VAL A 134 -1.83 -14.28 -7.58
N PHE A 135 -1.57 -13.06 -8.02
CA PHE A 135 -2.58 -12.05 -8.33
C PHE A 135 -2.85 -11.88 -9.83
N ALA A 136 -2.40 -12.82 -10.66
CA ALA A 136 -2.73 -12.81 -12.09
C ALA A 136 -4.25 -12.72 -12.28
N GLY A 137 -4.70 -11.81 -13.16
CA GLY A 137 -6.12 -11.54 -13.40
C GLY A 137 -6.79 -10.55 -12.43
N LYS A 138 -6.15 -10.20 -11.30
CA LYS A 138 -6.65 -9.12 -10.43
C LYS A 138 -6.32 -7.74 -11.00
N ARG A 139 -7.11 -6.74 -10.61
CA ARG A 139 -6.88 -5.34 -10.98
C ARG A 139 -6.35 -4.57 -9.78
N ALA A 140 -5.53 -3.55 -10.03
CA ALA A 140 -5.08 -2.63 -9.00
C ALA A 140 -5.24 -1.18 -9.45
N MET A 141 -5.63 -0.30 -8.54
CA MET A 141 -5.76 1.13 -8.74
C MET A 141 -5.08 1.88 -7.60
N LEU A 142 -4.27 2.88 -7.94
CA LEU A 142 -3.74 3.85 -6.99
C LEU A 142 -4.59 5.12 -7.11
N SER A 143 -5.25 5.50 -6.03
CA SER A 143 -6.00 6.75 -5.91
C SER A 143 -5.26 7.67 -4.95
N ALA A 144 -4.46 8.59 -5.52
CA ALA A 144 -3.58 9.44 -4.75
C ALA A 144 -4.00 10.91 -4.84
N THR A 145 -3.99 11.60 -3.71
CA THR A 145 -4.12 13.07 -3.67
C THR A 145 -2.76 13.74 -3.52
N ILE A 146 -2.61 14.89 -4.11
CA ILE A 146 -1.39 15.70 -4.08
C ILE A 146 -1.73 17.10 -3.55
N GLY A 147 -0.93 17.58 -2.60
CA GLY A 147 -1.14 18.89 -1.97
C GLY A 147 -0.62 20.09 -2.77
N GLY A 148 0.16 19.85 -3.83
CA GLY A 148 0.70 20.93 -4.67
C GLY A 148 -0.28 21.39 -5.75
N PRO A 149 -0.16 22.66 -6.22
CA PRO A 149 -0.99 23.14 -7.34
C PRO A 149 -0.66 22.39 -8.64
N ALA A 150 -1.63 22.29 -9.54
CA ALA A 150 -1.48 21.60 -10.82
C ALA A 150 -0.28 22.07 -11.66
N SER A 151 0.10 23.35 -11.49
CA SER A 151 1.28 23.92 -12.15
C SER A 151 2.61 23.26 -11.78
N MET A 152 2.72 22.67 -10.58
CA MET A 152 3.93 21.93 -10.17
C MET A 152 4.11 20.61 -10.93
N TYR A 153 3.03 20.05 -11.46
CA TYR A 153 3.01 18.76 -12.13
C TYR A 153 2.87 18.89 -13.66
N SER A 154 2.81 20.13 -14.18
CA SER A 154 2.75 20.38 -15.62
C SER A 154 4.13 20.26 -16.28
N ILE A 155 4.17 19.82 -17.54
CA ILE A 155 5.40 19.72 -18.34
C ILE A 155 6.11 21.08 -18.46
N ARG A 156 5.36 22.19 -18.38
CA ARG A 156 5.93 23.56 -18.40
C ARG A 156 6.76 23.90 -17.15
N SER A 157 6.47 23.31 -16.01
CA SER A 157 7.25 23.54 -14.77
C SER A 157 8.66 22.94 -14.85
N ARG A 158 8.87 21.92 -15.66
CA ARG A 158 10.18 21.28 -15.87
C ARG A 158 11.14 22.11 -16.73
N ARG A 159 10.68 23.21 -17.35
CA ARG A 159 11.49 24.08 -18.22
C ARG A 159 11.95 25.39 -17.57
N ARG A 160 11.89 25.55 -16.26
CA ARG A 160 12.56 26.67 -15.62
C ARG A 160 14.06 26.37 -15.58
N PRO A 161 14.92 27.15 -16.31
CA PRO A 161 16.35 26.97 -16.21
C PRO A 161 16.77 27.25 -14.77
N ILE A 162 17.53 26.30 -14.23
CA ILE A 162 18.31 26.50 -13.01
C ILE A 162 19.04 27.83 -13.14
N ILE A 163 18.85 28.70 -12.17
CA ILE A 163 19.44 29.99 -11.92
C ILE A 163 20.80 30.17 -12.63
N ARG A 164 20.83 31.02 -13.65
CA ARG A 164 22.10 31.58 -14.11
C ARG A 164 22.57 32.58 -13.03
N SER A 165 23.60 32.22 -12.30
CA SER A 165 24.36 33.19 -11.54
C SER A 165 24.94 34.19 -12.55
N SER A 166 24.43 35.41 -12.57
CA SER A 166 25.07 36.53 -13.26
C SER A 166 26.29 36.92 -12.42
N SER A 167 27.46 36.41 -12.76
CA SER A 167 28.70 37.00 -12.36
C SER A 167 28.83 38.31 -13.16
N SER A 168 28.61 39.45 -12.52
CA SER A 168 28.94 40.75 -13.05
C SER A 168 30.47 40.84 -13.14
N PRO A 169 31.05 41.29 -14.25
CA PRO A 169 32.45 41.63 -14.28
C PRO A 169 32.61 42.97 -13.59
N THR A 170 33.39 43.00 -12.53
CA THR A 170 33.94 44.26 -11.96
C THR A 170 35.03 44.72 -12.88
N SER A 171 34.83 45.90 -13.46
CA SER A 171 35.85 46.79 -14.03
C SER A 171 36.65 47.46 -12.95
#